data_616202dc0e269674be43decb85f6158b
#
_entry.id   616202dc0e269674be43decb85f6158b
#
_cell.length_a   1.000
_cell.length_b   1.000
_cell.length_c   1.000
_cell.angle_alpha   90.00
_cell.angle_beta   90.00
_cell.angle_gamma   90.00
#
_symmetry.space_group_name_H-M   'P 1'
#
loop_
_entity.id
_entity.type
_entity.pdbx_description
1 polymer ?
#
loop_
_entity_poly.entity_id
_entity_poly.type
_entity_poly.pdbx_seq_one_letter_code
_entity_poly.pdbx_strand_id
1 'polypeptide(L)'
;RIGRPDLFLTFTANPKWEEITRELFPGQTAADRPDIVARVFYLKLKSFLGDLRANKFFGNVVGHMWTMEYQKRGLPHAHICIILEVKLNTVEQVRVTPPSPSPQYNLLAPHFPLPAPLLSQVDAVTCAELPGLDAPLLRELVLNQMVHGPCGRANPNAPCMKDGKCSKCYPKQFCSATVMGDGAGGAYHEYRRRNRDEGGS
;
A
#
# COMPACT_ATOMS: atom_id res chain seq x y z
N ARG A 1 25.76 -8.28 4.74
CA ARG A 1 25.01 -7.50 3.73
C ARG A 1 23.53 -7.70 3.97
N ILE A 2 22.77 -6.61 4.12
CA ILE A 2 21.33 -6.65 4.45
C ILE A 2 20.46 -7.06 3.23
N GLY A 3 21.03 -7.00 2.03
CA GLY A 3 20.33 -7.37 0.79
C GLY A 3 19.54 -6.21 0.16
N ARG A 4 18.77 -6.53 -0.91
CA ARG A 4 17.94 -5.56 -1.62
C ARG A 4 16.68 -5.23 -0.83
N PRO A 5 16.07 -4.04 -1.05
CA PRO A 5 14.74 -3.72 -0.54
C PRO A 5 13.69 -4.70 -1.07
N ASP A 6 12.68 -4.97 -0.24
CA ASP A 6 11.54 -5.82 -0.56
C ASP A 6 10.28 -4.99 -0.85
N LEU A 7 10.12 -3.87 -0.14
CA LEU A 7 8.99 -2.97 -0.32
C LEU A 7 9.48 -1.55 -0.56
N PHE A 8 8.75 -0.85 -1.43
CA PHE A 8 8.87 0.58 -1.64
C PHE A 8 7.53 1.23 -1.29
N LEU A 9 7.55 2.08 -0.27
CA LEU A 9 6.37 2.80 0.20
C LEU A 9 6.55 4.28 -0.04
N THR A 10 5.44 4.97 -0.24
CA THR A 10 5.39 6.42 -0.27
C THR A 10 4.50 6.93 0.85
N PHE A 11 4.94 7.97 1.54
CA PHE A 11 4.19 8.62 2.60
C PHE A 11 4.12 10.12 2.30
N THR A 12 2.93 10.64 2.09
CA THR A 12 2.71 12.03 1.67
C THR A 12 1.98 12.80 2.76
N ALA A 13 2.37 14.04 2.99
CA ALA A 13 1.65 14.93 3.89
C ALA A 13 0.22 15.15 3.40
N ASN A 14 -0.73 15.05 4.31
CA ASN A 14 -2.10 15.47 4.06
C ASN A 14 -2.29 16.89 4.65
N PRO A 15 -2.56 17.89 3.81
CA PRO A 15 -2.75 19.28 4.30
C PRO A 15 -3.97 19.44 5.21
N LYS A 16 -4.85 18.43 5.25
CA LYS A 16 -6.06 18.40 6.09
C LYS A 16 -5.87 17.66 7.42
N TRP A 17 -4.64 17.26 7.78
CA TRP A 17 -4.42 16.69 9.11
C TRP A 17 -4.82 17.71 10.19
N GLU A 18 -5.51 17.22 11.20
CA GLU A 18 -6.03 18.06 12.28
C GLU A 18 -4.92 18.86 12.97
N GLU A 19 -3.77 18.25 13.18
CA GLU A 19 -2.60 18.90 13.79
C GLU A 19 -2.04 20.05 12.95
N ILE A 20 -2.37 20.12 11.65
CA ILE A 20 -2.05 21.24 10.78
C ILE A 20 -3.17 22.27 10.84
N THR A 21 -4.41 21.81 10.58
CA THR A 21 -5.54 22.73 10.37
C THR A 21 -5.89 23.56 11.61
N ARG A 22 -5.73 23.00 12.81
CA ARG A 22 -6.00 23.71 14.08
C ARG A 22 -5.00 24.84 14.36
N GLU A 23 -3.81 24.82 13.75
CA GLU A 23 -2.77 25.82 13.94
C GLU A 23 -2.76 26.89 12.84
N LEU A 24 -3.72 26.83 11.91
CA LEU A 24 -3.87 27.83 10.86
C LEU A 24 -4.74 28.99 11.34
N PHE A 25 -4.33 30.21 11.02
CA PHE A 25 -5.16 31.39 11.22
C PHE A 25 -6.28 31.46 10.18
N PRO A 26 -7.36 32.20 10.46
CA PRO A 26 -8.44 32.40 9.49
C PRO A 26 -7.91 32.88 8.14
N GLY A 27 -8.27 32.17 7.06
CA GLY A 27 -7.83 32.46 5.70
C GLY A 27 -6.49 31.84 5.31
N GLN A 28 -5.75 31.23 6.24
CA GLN A 28 -4.52 30.51 5.91
C GLN A 28 -4.81 29.10 5.40
N THR A 29 -3.90 28.61 4.58
CA THR A 29 -3.82 27.23 4.10
C THR A 29 -2.55 26.56 4.61
N ALA A 30 -2.46 25.26 4.49
CA ALA A 30 -1.25 24.52 4.83
C ALA A 30 -0.01 24.99 4.05
N ALA A 31 -0.19 25.51 2.83
CA ALA A 31 0.90 26.05 2.02
C ALA A 31 1.52 27.33 2.62
N ASP A 32 0.75 28.08 3.40
CA ASP A 32 1.21 29.30 4.08
C ASP A 32 2.02 29.01 5.35
N ARG A 33 1.96 27.75 5.83
CA ARG A 33 2.65 27.30 7.06
C ARG A 33 3.48 26.04 6.82
N PRO A 34 4.50 26.11 5.95
CA PRO A 34 5.38 24.98 5.65
C PRO A 34 6.15 24.48 6.89
N ASP A 35 6.38 25.35 7.86
CA ASP A 35 7.00 25.04 9.15
C ASP A 35 6.17 24.02 9.95
N ILE A 36 4.86 24.23 10.07
CA ILE A 36 3.94 23.32 10.74
C ILE A 36 3.82 22.02 9.96
N VAL A 37 3.60 22.13 8.65
CA VAL A 37 3.45 20.94 7.78
C VAL A 37 4.67 20.03 7.87
N ALA A 38 5.89 20.58 7.79
CA ALA A 38 7.12 19.78 7.87
C ALA A 38 7.27 19.11 9.24
N ARG A 39 6.97 19.80 10.32
CA ARG A 39 7.05 19.26 11.69
C ARG A 39 6.05 18.14 11.92
N VAL A 40 4.79 18.35 11.58
CA VAL A 40 3.73 17.35 11.72
C VAL A 40 4.04 16.13 10.86
N PHE A 41 4.46 16.35 9.60
CA PHE A 41 4.85 15.26 8.71
C PHE A 41 5.97 14.42 9.30
N TYR A 42 7.03 15.04 9.81
CA TYR A 42 8.17 14.32 10.39
C TYR A 42 7.76 13.49 11.61
N LEU A 43 6.93 14.03 12.50
CA LEU A 43 6.42 13.29 13.66
C LEU A 43 5.57 12.08 13.24
N LYS A 44 4.67 12.27 12.28
CA LYS A 44 3.85 11.17 11.74
C LYS A 44 4.68 10.12 11.00
N LEU A 45 5.69 10.54 10.24
CA LEU A 45 6.61 9.61 9.57
C LEU A 45 7.39 8.77 10.60
N LYS A 46 7.89 9.39 11.67
CA LYS A 46 8.58 8.66 12.75
C LYS A 46 7.66 7.65 13.44
N SER A 47 6.42 8.05 13.74
CA SER A 47 5.43 7.14 14.31
C SER A 47 5.16 5.98 13.37
N PHE A 48 4.88 6.26 12.10
CA PHE A 48 4.63 5.23 11.08
C PHE A 48 5.79 4.23 10.95
N LEU A 49 7.03 4.70 10.89
CA LEU A 49 8.21 3.82 10.85
C LEU A 49 8.38 3.00 12.14
N GLY A 50 8.02 3.57 13.28
CA GLY A 50 7.96 2.87 14.56
C GLY A 50 6.93 1.75 14.55
N ASP A 51 5.72 2.03 14.09
CA ASP A 51 4.62 1.08 14.00
C ASP A 51 4.93 -0.07 13.03
N LEU A 52 5.54 0.21 11.88
CA LEU A 52 5.97 -0.82 10.93
C LEU A 52 6.92 -1.84 11.55
N ARG A 53 7.79 -1.39 12.46
CA ARG A 53 8.76 -2.26 13.15
C ARG A 53 8.13 -3.00 14.32
N ALA A 54 7.34 -2.31 15.14
CA ALA A 54 6.73 -2.86 16.34
C ALA A 54 5.63 -3.88 16.02
N ASN A 55 4.76 -3.56 15.08
CA ASN A 55 3.58 -4.37 14.76
C ASN A 55 3.84 -5.44 13.70
N LYS A 56 5.02 -5.42 13.06
CA LYS A 56 5.46 -6.42 12.07
C LYS A 56 4.45 -6.68 10.95
N PHE A 57 3.74 -5.64 10.49
CA PHE A 57 2.69 -5.75 9.46
C PHE A 57 3.13 -6.49 8.19
N PHE A 58 4.41 -6.36 7.83
CA PHE A 58 5.01 -7.03 6.68
C PHE A 58 5.98 -8.16 7.09
N GLY A 59 6.02 -8.51 8.37
CA GLY A 59 7.04 -9.38 8.96
C GLY A 59 8.16 -8.60 9.64
N ASN A 60 9.26 -9.27 9.97
CA ASN A 60 10.41 -8.64 10.64
C ASN A 60 11.14 -7.70 9.67
N VAL A 61 11.19 -6.42 10.04
CA VAL A 61 11.95 -5.40 9.32
C VAL A 61 13.38 -5.37 9.83
N VAL A 62 14.34 -5.80 9.02
CA VAL A 62 15.77 -5.81 9.36
C VAL A 62 16.47 -4.51 9.02
N GLY A 63 15.86 -3.71 8.14
CA GLY A 63 16.37 -2.39 7.79
C GLY A 63 15.37 -1.56 7.01
N HIS A 64 15.52 -0.28 7.09
CA HIS A 64 14.79 0.67 6.25
C HIS A 64 15.67 1.88 5.94
N MET A 65 15.40 2.51 4.82
CA MET A 65 15.94 3.81 4.45
C MET A 65 14.83 4.65 3.89
N TRP A 66 14.93 5.95 4.04
CA TRP A 66 13.97 6.87 3.46
C TRP A 66 14.62 8.18 3.05
N THR A 67 14.04 8.80 2.03
CA THR A 67 14.39 10.15 1.57
C THR A 67 13.14 11.00 1.59
N MET A 68 13.31 12.29 1.81
CA MET A 68 12.21 13.25 1.78
C MET A 68 12.41 14.21 0.62
N GLU A 69 11.33 14.48 -0.09
CA GLU A 69 11.26 15.52 -1.11
C GLU A 69 10.03 16.41 -0.90
N TYR A 70 10.06 17.60 -1.45
CA TYR A 70 8.91 18.49 -1.47
C TYR A 70 8.28 18.49 -2.86
N GLN A 71 7.01 18.14 -2.92
CA GLN A 71 6.26 18.18 -4.17
C GLN A 71 6.08 19.64 -4.66
N LYS A 72 5.69 19.82 -5.93
CA LYS A 72 5.47 21.15 -6.53
C LYS A 72 4.54 22.06 -5.73
N ARG A 73 3.66 21.50 -4.88
CA ARG A 73 2.75 22.24 -4.00
C ARG A 73 3.31 22.47 -2.59
N GLY A 74 4.61 22.21 -2.36
CA GLY A 74 5.26 22.40 -1.07
C GLY A 74 4.95 21.35 -0.01
N LEU A 75 4.21 20.27 -0.35
CA LEU A 75 3.93 19.20 0.60
C LEU A 75 5.10 18.22 0.68
N PRO A 76 5.59 17.87 1.88
CA PRO A 76 6.61 16.87 2.05
C PRO A 76 6.11 15.47 1.70
N HIS A 77 6.98 14.69 1.08
CA HIS A 77 6.75 13.34 0.58
C HIS A 77 7.97 12.48 0.90
N ALA A 78 7.77 11.34 1.53
CA ALA A 78 8.84 10.41 1.83
C ALA A 78 8.74 9.17 0.94
N HIS A 79 9.88 8.80 0.37
CA HIS A 79 10.10 7.49 -0.27
C HIS A 79 10.81 6.59 0.73
N ILE A 80 10.23 5.44 1.00
CA ILE A 80 10.68 4.53 2.04
C ILE A 80 10.97 3.16 1.42
N CYS A 81 12.20 2.71 1.52
CA CYS A 81 12.58 1.33 1.20
C CYS A 81 12.62 0.50 2.48
N ILE A 82 11.96 -0.65 2.47
CA ILE A 82 11.92 -1.58 3.60
C ILE A 82 12.61 -2.87 3.19
N ILE A 83 13.45 -3.37 4.08
CA ILE A 83 14.17 -4.63 3.94
C ILE A 83 13.62 -5.58 4.99
N LEU A 84 13.07 -6.69 4.52
CA LEU A 84 12.49 -7.72 5.36
C LEU A 84 13.50 -8.85 5.64
N GLU A 85 13.33 -9.52 6.77
CA GLU A 85 14.10 -10.71 7.11
C GLU A 85 13.76 -11.84 6.13
N VAL A 86 12.47 -12.07 5.92
CA VAL A 86 11.96 -13.01 4.91
C VAL A 86 11.74 -12.24 3.62
N LYS A 87 12.52 -12.58 2.59
CA LYS A 87 12.49 -11.87 1.32
C LYS A 87 11.19 -12.14 0.55
N LEU A 88 10.56 -11.07 0.06
CA LEU A 88 9.46 -11.17 -0.89
C LEU A 88 10.03 -11.55 -2.27
N ASN A 89 10.38 -12.82 -2.43
CA ASN A 89 10.92 -13.33 -3.66
C ASN A 89 9.83 -13.76 -4.63
N THR A 90 10.16 -13.74 -5.91
CA THR A 90 9.35 -14.24 -7.00
C THR A 90 8.88 -15.68 -6.77
N VAL A 91 7.78 -16.05 -7.40
CA VAL A 91 7.00 -17.30 -7.28
C VAL A 91 7.82 -18.62 -7.22
N GLU A 92 9.05 -18.62 -7.70
CA GLU A 92 9.89 -19.84 -7.74
C GLU A 92 10.54 -20.23 -6.40
N GLN A 93 10.54 -19.37 -5.40
CA GLN A 93 11.26 -19.65 -4.13
C GLN A 93 10.35 -19.85 -2.92
N VAL A 94 9.05 -19.92 -3.11
CA VAL A 94 8.10 -20.14 -2.01
C VAL A 94 7.86 -21.63 -1.78
N ARG A 95 8.90 -22.39 -1.46
CA ARG A 95 8.76 -23.59 -0.63
C ARG A 95 8.92 -23.15 0.83
N VAL A 96 7.89 -22.58 1.39
CA VAL A 96 7.86 -22.25 2.81
C VAL A 96 7.30 -23.43 3.57
N THR A 97 8.13 -24.06 4.39
CA THR A 97 7.62 -24.73 5.58
C THR A 97 6.89 -23.66 6.41
N PRO A 98 5.60 -23.85 6.74
CA PRO A 98 4.90 -22.90 7.59
C PRO A 98 5.68 -22.74 8.90
N PRO A 99 5.82 -21.52 9.44
CA PRO A 99 6.36 -21.35 10.77
C PRO A 99 5.49 -22.17 11.72
N SER A 100 6.14 -22.93 12.62
CA SER A 100 5.41 -23.67 13.65
C SER A 100 4.50 -22.70 14.39
N PRO A 101 3.22 -23.03 14.62
CA PRO A 101 2.30 -22.12 15.28
C PRO A 101 2.82 -21.84 16.70
N SER A 102 3.30 -20.62 16.92
CA SER A 102 3.55 -20.18 18.29
C SER A 102 2.19 -19.98 18.98
N PRO A 103 2.05 -20.39 20.25
CA PRO A 103 0.74 -20.40 20.94
C PRO A 103 0.06 -19.06 21.11
N GLN A 104 0.71 -17.96 20.78
CA GLN A 104 0.22 -16.59 21.00
C GLN A 104 -0.69 -16.02 19.92
N TYR A 105 -0.84 -16.67 18.76
CA TYR A 105 -1.69 -16.17 17.67
C TYR A 105 -3.13 -16.70 17.68
N ASN A 106 -3.51 -17.53 18.67
CA ASN A 106 -4.79 -18.23 18.68
C ASN A 106 -5.99 -17.43 19.24
N LEU A 107 -5.85 -16.17 19.59
CA LEU A 107 -6.94 -15.45 20.27
C LEU A 107 -7.68 -14.38 19.43
N LEU A 108 -7.26 -14.07 18.20
CA LEU A 108 -7.89 -13.00 17.39
C LEU A 108 -7.99 -13.31 15.88
N ALA A 109 -7.74 -14.53 15.43
CA ALA A 109 -7.95 -14.89 14.04
C ALA A 109 -9.33 -15.50 13.85
N PRO A 110 -10.22 -14.90 13.04
CA PRO A 110 -11.44 -15.58 12.62
C PRO A 110 -11.05 -16.84 11.83
N HIS A 111 -11.75 -17.93 12.07
CA HIS A 111 -11.59 -19.22 11.43
C HIS A 111 -11.62 -19.09 9.90
N PHE A 112 -10.44 -19.24 9.27
CA PHE A 112 -10.37 -19.52 7.84
C PHE A 112 -10.08 -21.01 7.66
N PRO A 113 -10.93 -21.74 6.91
CA PRO A 113 -10.60 -23.12 6.53
C PRO A 113 -9.49 -23.10 5.48
N LEU A 114 -8.37 -23.74 5.80
CA LEU A 114 -7.34 -24.07 4.81
C LEU A 114 -7.62 -25.49 4.28
N PRO A 115 -7.35 -25.77 2.98
CA PRO A 115 -6.03 -25.62 2.40
C PRO A 115 -6.04 -24.72 1.17
N ALA A 116 -5.39 -23.59 1.27
CA ALA A 116 -5.10 -22.78 0.11
C ALA A 116 -3.91 -23.35 -0.65
N PRO A 117 -3.96 -23.44 -2.00
CA PRO A 117 -2.74 -23.54 -2.77
C PRO A 117 -1.90 -22.30 -2.47
N LEU A 118 -0.62 -22.53 -2.23
CA LEU A 118 0.47 -21.59 -2.02
C LEU A 118 0.14 -20.13 -2.39
N LEU A 119 -0.40 -19.38 -1.44
CA LEU A 119 -0.44 -17.93 -1.54
C LEU A 119 1.01 -17.45 -1.65
N SER A 120 1.34 -16.72 -2.69
CA SER A 120 2.67 -16.14 -2.80
C SER A 120 2.91 -15.27 -1.57
N GLN A 121 4.14 -15.17 -1.09
CA GLN A 121 4.47 -14.28 0.04
C GLN A 121 4.03 -12.83 -0.26
N VAL A 122 4.01 -12.46 -1.53
CA VAL A 122 3.52 -11.16 -2.00
C VAL A 122 2.03 -11.02 -1.72
N ASP A 123 1.23 -12.05 -2.00
CA ASP A 123 -0.23 -12.02 -1.78
C ASP A 123 -0.63 -11.99 -0.29
N ALA A 124 0.27 -12.39 0.60
CA ALA A 124 0.09 -12.26 2.04
C ALA A 124 0.31 -10.80 2.52
N VAL A 125 1.08 -10.02 1.76
CA VAL A 125 1.46 -8.65 2.13
C VAL A 125 0.63 -7.60 1.35
N THR A 126 0.30 -7.88 0.09
CA THR A 126 -0.38 -6.92 -0.78
C THR A 126 -1.32 -7.62 -1.75
N CYS A 127 -2.44 -6.98 -2.04
CA CYS A 127 -3.37 -7.40 -3.08
C CYS A 127 -4.09 -6.18 -3.67
N ALA A 128 -4.75 -6.36 -4.80
CA ALA A 128 -5.58 -5.33 -5.43
C ALA A 128 -7.09 -5.60 -5.21
N GLU A 129 -7.43 -6.13 -4.05
CA GLU A 129 -8.81 -6.41 -3.62
C GLU A 129 -9.30 -5.35 -2.63
N LEU A 130 -10.60 -5.15 -2.59
CA LEU A 130 -11.20 -4.28 -1.57
C LEU A 130 -11.24 -5.03 -0.22
N PRO A 131 -11.01 -4.34 0.90
CA PRO A 131 -11.25 -4.92 2.22
C PRO A 131 -12.70 -5.39 2.36
N GLY A 132 -12.90 -6.46 3.12
CA GLY A 132 -14.21 -7.03 3.39
C GLY A 132 -15.16 -6.05 4.11
N LEU A 133 -16.43 -6.42 4.18
CA LEU A 133 -17.45 -5.63 4.90
C LEU A 133 -17.26 -5.66 6.43
N ASP A 134 -16.49 -6.59 6.93
CA ASP A 134 -16.06 -6.72 8.32
C ASP A 134 -15.04 -5.65 8.75
N ALA A 135 -14.40 -4.98 7.77
CA ALA A 135 -13.45 -3.89 7.99
C ALA A 135 -13.93 -2.56 7.34
N PRO A 136 -15.06 -1.97 7.76
CA PRO A 136 -15.73 -0.87 7.06
C PRO A 136 -14.85 0.39 6.93
N LEU A 137 -14.12 0.77 7.98
CA LEU A 137 -13.24 1.94 7.95
C LEU A 137 -12.08 1.76 6.96
N LEU A 138 -11.45 0.58 6.96
CA LEU A 138 -10.38 0.29 6.02
C LEU A 138 -10.91 0.27 4.58
N ARG A 139 -12.08 -0.33 4.37
CA ARG A 139 -12.74 -0.34 3.05
C ARG A 139 -13.03 1.07 2.56
N GLU A 140 -13.55 1.93 3.41
CA GLU A 140 -13.79 3.34 3.07
C GLU A 140 -12.51 4.07 2.69
N LEU A 141 -11.44 3.89 3.46
CA LEU A 141 -10.13 4.47 3.14
C LEU A 141 -9.61 3.99 1.79
N VAL A 142 -9.69 2.71 1.50
CA VAL A 142 -9.25 2.13 0.22
C VAL A 142 -10.09 2.69 -0.93
N LEU A 143 -11.42 2.72 -0.80
CA LEU A 143 -12.32 3.27 -1.82
C LEU A 143 -12.03 4.75 -2.12
N ASN A 144 -11.78 5.55 -1.08
CA ASN A 144 -11.59 6.99 -1.23
C ASN A 144 -10.17 7.38 -1.69
N GLN A 145 -9.16 6.56 -1.41
CA GLN A 145 -7.76 6.95 -1.58
C GLN A 145 -6.98 6.09 -2.58
N MET A 146 -7.37 4.83 -2.77
CA MET A 146 -6.55 3.85 -3.49
C MET A 146 -7.21 3.31 -4.77
N VAL A 147 -8.52 3.46 -4.92
CA VAL A 147 -9.22 2.99 -6.11
C VAL A 147 -9.03 3.99 -7.25
N HIS A 148 -8.76 3.46 -8.45
CA HIS A 148 -8.73 4.29 -9.65
C HIS A 148 -10.10 4.93 -9.88
N GLY A 149 -10.12 6.24 -9.96
CA GLY A 149 -11.36 6.99 -10.15
C GLY A 149 -12.08 6.65 -11.46
N PRO A 150 -13.38 6.98 -11.57
CA PRO A 150 -14.17 6.66 -12.75
C PRO A 150 -13.53 7.27 -14.01
N CYS A 151 -13.43 6.47 -15.06
CA CYS A 151 -12.91 6.86 -16.36
C CYS A 151 -13.65 6.11 -17.47
N GLY A 152 -13.22 6.25 -18.73
CA GLY A 152 -13.87 5.65 -19.88
C GLY A 152 -15.27 6.23 -20.09
N ARG A 153 -16.26 5.38 -20.31
CA ARG A 153 -17.67 5.82 -20.57
C ARG A 153 -18.29 6.58 -19.40
N ALA A 154 -17.87 6.26 -18.15
CA ALA A 154 -18.38 6.94 -16.94
C ALA A 154 -17.77 8.34 -16.77
N ASN A 155 -16.56 8.57 -17.23
CA ASN A 155 -15.89 9.88 -17.20
C ASN A 155 -14.87 9.98 -18.34
N PRO A 156 -15.31 10.40 -19.55
CA PRO A 156 -14.44 10.52 -20.72
C PRO A 156 -13.31 11.55 -20.54
N ASN A 157 -13.51 12.55 -19.67
CA ASN A 157 -12.58 13.64 -19.42
C ASN A 157 -11.67 13.38 -18.21
N ALA A 158 -11.63 12.15 -17.67
CA ALA A 158 -10.76 11.83 -16.57
C ALA A 158 -9.28 12.04 -16.94
N PRO A 159 -8.42 12.51 -16.00
CA PRO A 159 -7.00 12.81 -16.30
C PRO A 159 -6.19 11.63 -16.86
N CYS A 160 -6.67 10.40 -16.65
CA CYS A 160 -6.05 9.20 -17.19
C CYS A 160 -6.44 8.88 -18.64
N MET A 161 -7.46 9.58 -19.19
CA MET A 161 -7.94 9.31 -20.54
C MET A 161 -6.99 9.91 -21.60
N LYS A 162 -6.60 9.08 -22.58
CA LYS A 162 -5.85 9.47 -23.77
C LYS A 162 -6.43 8.70 -24.96
N ASP A 163 -6.76 9.41 -26.02
CA ASP A 163 -7.30 8.82 -27.25
C ASP A 163 -8.49 7.87 -27.01
N GLY A 164 -9.39 8.26 -26.13
CA GLY A 164 -10.58 7.48 -25.77
C GLY A 164 -10.32 6.25 -24.88
N LYS A 165 -9.09 6.03 -24.44
CA LYS A 165 -8.70 4.88 -23.60
C LYS A 165 -8.03 5.35 -22.30
N CYS A 166 -8.16 4.53 -21.24
CA CYS A 166 -7.45 4.77 -20.01
C CYS A 166 -5.95 4.46 -20.18
N SER A 167 -5.08 5.47 -20.01
CA SER A 167 -3.62 5.31 -20.10
C SER A 167 -3.03 4.43 -18.99
N LYS A 168 -3.82 4.11 -17.96
CA LYS A 168 -3.49 3.19 -16.88
C LYS A 168 -4.06 1.78 -17.11
N CYS A 169 -4.69 1.54 -18.28
CA CYS A 169 -5.30 0.27 -18.65
C CYS A 169 -6.35 -0.24 -17.65
N TYR A 170 -7.20 0.66 -17.13
CA TYR A 170 -8.35 0.24 -16.31
C TYR A 170 -9.60 0.03 -17.16
N PRO A 171 -10.50 -0.91 -16.79
CA PRO A 171 -10.39 -1.84 -15.65
C PRO A 171 -9.31 -2.90 -15.86
N LYS A 172 -8.62 -3.28 -14.78
CA LYS A 172 -7.66 -4.37 -14.80
C LYS A 172 -8.37 -5.72 -14.79
N GLN A 173 -7.76 -6.73 -15.40
CA GLN A 173 -8.25 -8.10 -15.39
C GLN A 173 -8.23 -8.70 -13.98
N PHE A 174 -9.11 -9.66 -13.73
CA PHE A 174 -9.03 -10.48 -12.54
C PHE A 174 -7.85 -11.46 -12.65
N CYS A 175 -7.16 -11.66 -11.55
CA CYS A 175 -6.11 -12.67 -11.42
C CYS A 175 -6.15 -13.30 -10.03
N SER A 176 -6.09 -14.60 -9.96
CA SER A 176 -6.21 -15.37 -8.71
C SER A 176 -4.97 -15.30 -7.82
N ALA A 177 -3.82 -14.94 -8.40
CA ALA A 177 -2.55 -14.76 -7.70
C ALA A 177 -1.75 -13.62 -8.34
N THR A 178 -0.87 -12.99 -7.56
CA THR A 178 0.03 -11.95 -8.09
C THR A 178 1.00 -12.54 -9.12
N VAL A 179 1.06 -11.90 -10.28
CA VAL A 179 2.03 -12.19 -11.33
C VAL A 179 3.10 -11.11 -11.31
N MET A 180 4.35 -11.52 -11.10
CA MET A 180 5.49 -10.61 -11.09
C MET A 180 5.95 -10.35 -12.51
N GLY A 181 5.91 -9.09 -12.95
CA GLY A 181 6.51 -8.69 -14.20
C GLY A 181 8.04 -8.79 -14.13
N ASP A 182 8.65 -9.17 -15.23
CA ASP A 182 10.11 -9.35 -15.34
C ASP A 182 10.91 -8.04 -15.37
N GLY A 183 10.21 -6.91 -15.41
CA GLY A 183 10.83 -5.58 -15.56
C GLY A 183 11.46 -5.34 -16.93
N ALA A 184 11.58 -6.37 -17.76
CA ALA A 184 12.05 -6.27 -19.13
C ALA A 184 10.86 -5.98 -20.07
N GLY A 185 10.92 -4.90 -20.79
CA GLY A 185 9.88 -4.55 -21.76
C GLY A 185 8.63 -3.86 -21.20
N GLY A 186 8.64 -3.43 -19.92
CA GLY A 186 7.55 -2.66 -19.33
C GLY A 186 6.40 -3.48 -18.75
N ALA A 187 6.59 -4.77 -18.54
CA ALA A 187 5.63 -5.60 -17.82
C ALA A 187 5.56 -5.17 -16.35
N TYR A 188 4.40 -4.66 -15.93
CA TYR A 188 4.13 -4.31 -14.54
C TYR A 188 3.66 -5.53 -13.76
N HIS A 189 3.90 -5.53 -12.44
CA HIS A 189 3.30 -6.54 -11.56
C HIS A 189 1.78 -6.44 -11.61
N GLU A 190 1.12 -7.59 -11.72
CA GLU A 190 -0.33 -7.71 -11.61
C GLU A 190 -0.66 -8.31 -10.26
N TYR A 191 -1.08 -7.46 -9.32
CA TYR A 191 -1.44 -7.90 -7.97
C TYR A 191 -2.75 -8.69 -7.99
N ARG A 192 -2.82 -9.71 -7.14
CA ARG A 192 -4.00 -10.55 -6.95
C ARG A 192 -5.27 -9.70 -6.86
N ARG A 193 -6.22 -10.03 -7.69
CA ARG A 193 -7.57 -9.44 -7.75
C ARG A 193 -8.54 -10.54 -8.14
N ARG A 194 -9.07 -11.22 -7.16
CA ARG A 194 -10.05 -12.29 -7.39
C ARG A 194 -11.42 -11.70 -7.70
N ASN A 195 -12.22 -12.44 -8.49
CA ASN A 195 -13.62 -12.13 -8.65
C ASN A 195 -14.42 -12.53 -7.39
N ARG A 196 -15.69 -12.17 -7.34
CA ARG A 196 -16.55 -12.52 -6.18
C ARG A 196 -16.71 -14.03 -6.00
N ASP A 197 -16.76 -14.78 -7.06
CA ASP A 197 -16.93 -16.25 -7.04
C ASP A 197 -15.68 -16.96 -6.49
N GLU A 198 -14.53 -16.31 -6.59
CA GLU A 198 -13.25 -16.76 -6.05
C GLU A 198 -12.94 -16.18 -4.65
N GLY A 199 -13.92 -15.54 -4.02
CA GLY A 199 -13.77 -14.92 -2.71
C GLY A 199 -13.10 -13.54 -2.72
N GLY A 200 -13.06 -12.88 -3.87
CA GLY A 200 -12.72 -11.47 -4.00
C GLY A 200 -13.90 -10.56 -3.61
N SER A 201 -13.66 -9.28 -3.40
CA SER A 201 -14.66 -8.29 -2.96
C SER A 201 -14.71 -7.08 -3.89
#